data_6c6d021eb5d9b9cd3792d50ff5716a72
#
_entry.id   6c6d021eb5d9b9cd3792d50ff5716a72
#
_cell.length_a   1.000
_cell.length_b   1.000
_cell.length_c   1.000
_cell.angle_alpha   90.00
_cell.angle_beta   90.00
_cell.angle_gamma   90.00
#
_symmetry.space_group_name_H-M   'P 1'
#
loop_
_entity.id
_entity.type
_entity.pdbx_description
1 polymer ?
#
loop_
_entity_poly.entity_id
_entity_poly.type
_entity_poly.pdbx_seq_one_letter_code
_entity_poly.pdbx_strand_id
1 'polypeptide(L)'
;MNDMTRNVAPPSEVLAMERVERDAWLDMFAAAPDGVVPERESERASTYAAIADRSLPSSEFNRIFGLGVDAPFTEADLDRAMAWLDTRACRNWSIQLPPLESADTIAAWMRARGLEPAGTGWARFFRSSRTIASNPAPTNLEVREVTAETGADFGAAIAAGFSFPPSVRTWFSALAGRPGWRLYVAYADGTPAACGALYLDIETGWGWLGCDATLPAYRLRGAQTALIHRRVADAAAAGAVALTAETGQPAPGQELNSHSYQNYHRAGFVRAYVRPNFRRVLKG
;
A
#
# COMPACT_ATOMS: atom_id res chain seq x y z
N MET A 1 9.72 22.64 20.27
CA MET A 1 10.36 21.33 19.93
C MET A 1 9.31 20.28 20.28
N ASN A 2 8.39 20.01 19.34
CA ASN A 2 7.32 19.03 19.55
C ASN A 2 7.89 17.62 19.31
N ASP A 3 7.74 16.82 20.33
CA ASP A 3 8.10 15.40 20.35
C ASP A 3 7.27 14.62 19.32
N MET A 4 7.78 14.54 18.06
CA MET A 4 7.22 13.73 16.98
C MET A 4 7.64 12.25 17.05
N THR A 5 8.18 11.80 18.17
CA THR A 5 8.88 10.52 18.29
C THR A 5 8.09 9.37 18.92
N ARG A 6 6.82 9.55 19.31
CA ARG A 6 6.02 8.44 19.91
C ARG A 6 4.54 8.57 19.66
N ASN A 7 4.09 8.27 18.43
CA ASN A 7 2.75 7.71 18.23
C ASN A 7 2.90 6.36 17.55
N VAL A 8 3.25 5.36 18.32
CA VAL A 8 3.03 3.96 17.92
C VAL A 8 1.55 3.71 18.19
N ALA A 9 0.79 3.40 17.15
CA ALA A 9 -0.61 3.00 17.31
C ALA A 9 -0.70 1.82 18.30
N PRO A 10 -1.81 1.68 19.05
CA PRO A 10 -2.04 0.51 19.88
C PRO A 10 -1.84 -0.79 19.07
N PRO A 11 -1.35 -1.88 19.68
CA PRO A 11 -1.11 -3.15 18.97
C PRO A 11 -2.31 -3.65 18.16
N SER A 12 -3.53 -3.47 18.65
CA SER A 12 -4.76 -3.84 17.95
C SER A 12 -4.98 -3.03 16.66
N GLU A 13 -4.66 -1.74 16.67
CA GLU A 13 -4.75 -0.89 15.46
C GLU A 13 -3.66 -1.24 14.45
N VAL A 14 -2.43 -1.53 14.91
CA VAL A 14 -1.35 -2.01 14.06
C VAL A 14 -1.77 -3.28 13.32
N LEU A 15 -2.30 -4.28 14.03
CA LEU A 15 -2.76 -5.52 13.41
C LEU A 15 -3.92 -5.30 12.43
N ALA A 16 -4.85 -4.39 12.74
CA ALA A 16 -5.95 -4.06 11.84
C ALA A 16 -5.45 -3.37 10.55
N MET A 17 -4.50 -2.44 10.67
CA MET A 17 -3.85 -1.78 9.53
C MET A 17 -3.11 -2.79 8.63
N GLU A 18 -2.35 -3.70 9.23
CA GLU A 18 -1.63 -4.75 8.50
C GLU A 18 -2.59 -5.74 7.84
N ARG A 19 -3.70 -6.08 8.51
CA ARG A 19 -4.72 -7.01 7.99
C ARG A 19 -5.40 -6.46 6.74
N VAL A 20 -5.96 -5.25 6.80
CA VAL A 20 -6.71 -4.68 5.68
C VAL A 20 -5.82 -4.46 4.46
N GLU A 21 -4.55 -4.04 4.65
CA GLU A 21 -3.60 -3.94 3.54
C GLU A 21 -3.24 -5.31 2.97
N ARG A 22 -2.97 -6.30 3.83
CA ARG A 22 -2.68 -7.66 3.41
C ARG A 22 -3.80 -8.21 2.53
N ASP A 23 -5.03 -8.06 2.99
CA ASP A 23 -6.18 -8.60 2.30
C ASP A 23 -6.43 -7.86 0.97
N ALA A 24 -6.22 -6.54 0.92
CA ALA A 24 -6.24 -5.76 -0.31
C ALA A 24 -5.18 -6.25 -1.33
N TRP A 25 -3.93 -6.47 -0.91
CA TRP A 25 -2.87 -6.94 -1.80
C TRP A 25 -3.10 -8.36 -2.30
N LEU A 26 -3.56 -9.27 -1.45
CA LEU A 26 -3.89 -10.64 -1.85
C LEU A 26 -5.05 -10.65 -2.84
N ASP A 27 -6.11 -9.86 -2.60
CA ASP A 27 -7.23 -9.76 -3.53
C ASP A 27 -6.83 -9.10 -4.85
N MET A 28 -5.98 -8.06 -4.82
CA MET A 28 -5.42 -7.44 -6.01
C MET A 28 -4.61 -8.45 -6.83
N PHE A 29 -3.80 -9.30 -6.20
CA PHE A 29 -3.08 -10.37 -6.88
C PHE A 29 -4.03 -11.40 -7.49
N ALA A 30 -5.10 -11.76 -6.78
CA ALA A 30 -6.11 -12.68 -7.29
C ALA A 30 -6.95 -12.08 -8.46
N ALA A 31 -7.02 -10.76 -8.58
CA ALA A 31 -7.81 -10.08 -9.59
C ALA A 31 -7.21 -10.14 -11.01
N ALA A 32 -5.92 -10.42 -11.15
CA ALA A 32 -5.29 -10.42 -12.48
C ALA A 32 -5.89 -11.53 -13.36
N PRO A 33 -6.35 -11.21 -14.56
CA PRO A 33 -6.88 -12.22 -15.48
C PRO A 33 -5.81 -13.26 -15.87
N ASP A 34 -6.24 -14.48 -16.16
CA ASP A 34 -5.35 -15.57 -16.56
C ASP A 34 -4.47 -15.19 -17.75
N GLY A 35 -3.18 -15.52 -17.66
CA GLY A 35 -2.20 -15.26 -18.71
C GLY A 35 -1.73 -13.80 -18.83
N VAL A 36 -2.33 -12.83 -18.11
CA VAL A 36 -1.92 -11.41 -18.17
C VAL A 36 -0.61 -11.16 -17.45
N VAL A 37 -0.43 -11.76 -16.27
CA VAL A 37 0.81 -11.74 -15.47
C VAL A 37 1.12 -13.17 -15.01
N PRO A 38 1.67 -14.00 -15.90
CA PRO A 38 1.81 -15.43 -15.67
C PRO A 38 2.82 -15.80 -14.58
N GLU A 39 3.75 -14.91 -14.27
CA GLU A 39 4.77 -15.12 -13.22
C GLU A 39 4.32 -14.64 -11.83
N ARG A 40 3.06 -14.23 -11.72
CA ARG A 40 2.44 -13.80 -10.47
C ARG A 40 2.08 -14.98 -9.59
N GLU A 41 2.54 -14.95 -8.36
CA GLU A 41 2.16 -15.92 -7.32
C GLU A 41 1.82 -15.21 -6.01
N SER A 42 0.90 -15.79 -5.24
CA SER A 42 0.56 -15.31 -3.90
C SER A 42 0.27 -16.48 -2.96
N GLU A 43 0.58 -16.28 -1.68
CA GLU A 43 0.32 -17.25 -0.62
C GLU A 43 -0.23 -16.53 0.61
N ARG A 44 -1.27 -17.10 1.21
CA ARG A 44 -1.77 -16.71 2.53
C ARG A 44 -1.47 -17.83 3.52
N ALA A 45 -0.41 -17.66 4.31
CA ALA A 45 -0.16 -18.49 5.47
C ALA A 45 -0.89 -17.94 6.71
N SER A 46 -1.00 -18.73 7.76
CA SER A 46 -1.61 -18.29 9.02
C SER A 46 -0.82 -17.19 9.74
N THR A 47 0.47 -17.06 9.46
CA THR A 47 1.40 -16.15 10.15
C THR A 47 1.94 -15.03 9.28
N TYR A 48 1.75 -15.08 7.95
CA TYR A 48 2.19 -14.07 6.98
C TYR A 48 1.42 -14.18 5.66
N ALA A 49 1.59 -13.20 4.80
CA ALA A 49 1.26 -13.28 3.39
C ALA A 49 2.50 -13.08 2.52
N ALA A 50 2.50 -13.70 1.34
CA ALA A 50 3.55 -13.61 0.36
C ALA A 50 2.99 -13.23 -1.00
N ILE A 51 3.69 -12.37 -1.73
CA ILE A 51 3.44 -12.06 -3.13
C ILE A 51 4.73 -12.03 -3.91
N ALA A 52 4.70 -12.50 -5.14
CA ALA A 52 5.82 -12.48 -6.07
C ALA A 52 5.34 -12.27 -7.51
N ASP A 53 6.09 -11.46 -8.26
CA ASP A 53 5.98 -11.35 -9.71
C ASP A 53 7.37 -11.05 -10.28
N ARG A 54 7.97 -12.01 -10.97
CA ARG A 54 9.31 -11.87 -11.55
C ARG A 54 9.37 -10.86 -12.69
N SER A 55 8.24 -10.65 -13.37
CA SER A 55 8.15 -9.68 -14.47
C SER A 55 8.15 -8.22 -13.97
N LEU A 56 7.85 -8.01 -12.68
CA LEU A 56 7.85 -6.71 -12.01
C LEU A 56 8.96 -6.68 -10.95
N PRO A 57 10.20 -6.28 -11.28
CA PRO A 57 11.35 -6.39 -10.39
C PRO A 57 11.38 -5.31 -9.29
N SER A 58 10.24 -5.04 -8.69
CA SER A 58 10.07 -4.17 -7.53
C SER A 58 9.81 -4.98 -6.28
N SER A 59 10.37 -4.56 -5.14
CA SER A 59 10.07 -5.19 -3.86
C SER A 59 8.62 -4.97 -3.41
N GLU A 60 7.86 -4.09 -4.04
CA GLU A 60 6.43 -3.93 -3.78
C GLU A 60 5.62 -5.12 -4.28
N PHE A 61 6.04 -5.72 -5.40
CA PHE A 61 5.41 -6.91 -5.98
C PHE A 61 6.12 -8.22 -5.59
N ASN A 62 7.17 -8.15 -4.77
CA ASN A 62 7.97 -9.31 -4.37
C ASN A 62 8.30 -9.18 -2.87
N ARG A 63 7.37 -9.60 -2.01
CA ARG A 63 7.55 -9.40 -0.56
C ARG A 63 6.76 -10.38 0.31
N ILE A 64 7.23 -10.50 1.55
CA ILE A 64 6.47 -11.04 2.68
C ILE A 64 5.98 -9.86 3.51
N PHE A 65 4.72 -9.91 3.95
CA PHE A 65 4.06 -8.85 4.73
C PHE A 65 2.93 -9.40 5.60
N GLY A 66 2.31 -8.56 6.42
CA GLY A 66 1.24 -9.00 7.32
C GLY A 66 1.69 -10.04 8.36
N LEU A 67 2.94 -9.93 8.83
CA LEU A 67 3.49 -10.83 9.83
C LEU A 67 2.69 -10.74 11.13
N GLY A 68 2.33 -11.89 11.69
CA GLY A 68 1.70 -11.96 13.00
C GLY A 68 0.23 -11.51 13.06
N VAL A 69 -0.42 -11.26 11.91
CA VAL A 69 -1.80 -10.71 11.87
C VAL A 69 -2.83 -11.70 12.41
N ASP A 70 -2.76 -12.95 12.01
CA ASP A 70 -3.75 -13.98 12.41
C ASP A 70 -3.17 -14.95 13.45
N ALA A 71 -1.85 -15.16 13.48
CA ALA A 71 -1.16 -16.01 14.45
C ALA A 71 0.29 -15.53 14.64
N PRO A 72 0.94 -15.81 15.80
CA PRO A 72 2.31 -15.41 16.06
C PRO A 72 3.28 -15.93 15.00
N PHE A 73 4.13 -15.04 14.47
CA PHE A 73 5.17 -15.38 13.50
C PHE A 73 6.36 -16.05 14.20
N THR A 74 6.82 -17.16 13.66
CA THR A 74 7.90 -17.97 14.25
C THR A 74 9.17 -17.95 13.40
N GLU A 75 10.29 -18.43 13.97
CA GLU A 75 11.54 -18.53 13.23
C GLU A 75 11.45 -19.52 12.05
N ALA A 76 10.69 -20.61 12.21
CA ALA A 76 10.42 -21.57 11.13
C ALA A 76 9.55 -20.95 10.01
N ASP A 77 8.68 -19.99 10.34
CA ASP A 77 7.93 -19.23 9.34
C ASP A 77 8.86 -18.37 8.49
N LEU A 78 9.87 -17.76 9.11
CA LEU A 78 10.87 -16.97 8.39
C LEU A 78 11.61 -17.82 7.37
N ASP A 79 12.04 -19.02 7.73
CA ASP A 79 12.74 -19.93 6.82
C ASP A 79 11.83 -20.35 5.66
N ARG A 80 10.55 -20.66 5.92
CA ARG A 80 9.57 -20.97 4.87
C ARG A 80 9.33 -19.78 3.94
N ALA A 81 9.12 -18.60 4.50
CA ALA A 81 8.89 -17.38 3.75
C ALA A 81 10.07 -17.02 2.84
N MET A 82 11.29 -17.14 3.34
CA MET A 82 12.51 -16.93 2.54
C MET A 82 12.64 -17.95 1.42
N ALA A 83 12.42 -19.24 1.69
CA ALA A 83 12.46 -20.29 0.68
C ALA A 83 11.40 -20.08 -0.40
N TRP A 84 10.20 -19.62 -0.02
CA TRP A 84 9.14 -19.26 -0.95
C TRP A 84 9.54 -18.11 -1.88
N LEU A 85 10.10 -17.01 -1.34
CA LEU A 85 10.60 -15.88 -2.13
C LEU A 85 11.77 -16.26 -3.03
N ASP A 86 12.73 -17.05 -2.53
CA ASP A 86 13.91 -17.46 -3.30
C ASP A 86 13.56 -18.25 -4.55
N THR A 87 12.45 -18.98 -4.53
CA THR A 87 12.00 -19.78 -5.67
C THR A 87 11.05 -19.05 -6.61
N ARG A 88 10.35 -18.00 -6.15
CA ARG A 88 9.23 -17.35 -6.87
C ARG A 88 9.47 -15.89 -7.20
N ALA A 89 10.16 -15.16 -6.33
CA ALA A 89 10.35 -13.73 -6.48
C ALA A 89 11.51 -13.35 -7.40
N CYS A 90 11.56 -12.12 -7.84
CA CYS A 90 12.77 -11.53 -8.39
C CYS A 90 13.85 -11.38 -7.29
N ARG A 91 15.10 -11.09 -7.67
CA ARG A 91 16.20 -10.90 -6.68
C ARG A 91 15.98 -9.74 -5.71
N ASN A 92 15.14 -8.79 -6.08
CA ASN A 92 14.83 -7.59 -5.27
C ASN A 92 13.56 -7.81 -4.44
N TRP A 93 13.55 -8.81 -3.57
CA TRP A 93 12.44 -9.03 -2.64
C TRP A 93 12.71 -8.45 -1.25
N SER A 94 11.68 -8.32 -0.45
CA SER A 94 11.77 -7.83 0.92
C SER A 94 10.82 -8.56 1.88
N ILE A 95 11.14 -8.49 3.18
CA ILE A 95 10.24 -8.85 4.26
C ILE A 95 9.92 -7.59 5.05
N GLN A 96 8.63 -7.29 5.19
CA GLN A 96 8.14 -6.12 5.91
C GLN A 96 7.86 -6.48 7.35
N LEU A 97 8.47 -5.75 8.30
CA LEU A 97 8.34 -6.01 9.73
C LEU A 97 7.49 -4.93 10.41
N PRO A 98 6.23 -5.23 10.79
CA PRO A 98 5.43 -4.31 11.61
C PRO A 98 5.94 -4.28 13.06
N PRO A 99 5.55 -3.26 13.86
CA PRO A 99 5.98 -3.10 15.26
C PRO A 99 5.22 -4.05 16.19
N LEU A 100 5.48 -5.35 16.07
CA LEU A 100 4.96 -6.39 16.95
C LEU A 100 5.73 -6.40 18.28
N GLU A 101 5.17 -6.99 19.32
CA GLU A 101 5.90 -7.24 20.58
C GLU A 101 7.17 -8.07 20.35
N SER A 102 7.13 -9.01 19.40
CA SER A 102 8.25 -9.85 19.00
C SER A 102 9.16 -9.24 17.92
N ALA A 103 8.96 -7.97 17.54
CA ALA A 103 9.66 -7.36 16.40
C ALA A 103 11.19 -7.43 16.53
N ASP A 104 11.74 -7.17 17.72
CA ASP A 104 13.20 -7.23 17.94
C ASP A 104 13.74 -8.66 17.76
N THR A 105 13.00 -9.67 18.24
CA THR A 105 13.34 -11.07 18.07
C THR A 105 13.31 -11.48 16.61
N ILE A 106 12.25 -11.09 15.89
CA ILE A 106 12.10 -11.37 14.45
C ILE A 106 13.23 -10.66 13.66
N ALA A 107 13.54 -9.42 14.00
CA ALA A 107 14.65 -8.69 13.39
C ALA A 107 16.01 -9.37 13.64
N ALA A 108 16.22 -9.95 14.82
CA ALA A 108 17.43 -10.71 15.12
C ALA A 108 17.51 -12.00 14.26
N TRP A 109 16.40 -12.73 14.10
CA TRP A 109 16.36 -13.90 13.19
C TRP A 109 16.65 -13.51 11.73
N MET A 110 16.10 -12.38 11.27
CA MET A 110 16.36 -11.86 9.92
C MET A 110 17.83 -11.53 9.72
N ARG A 111 18.47 -10.83 10.68
CA ARG A 111 19.90 -10.50 10.62
C ARG A 111 20.79 -11.74 10.63
N ALA A 112 20.45 -12.75 11.44
CA ALA A 112 21.17 -14.02 11.46
C ALA A 112 21.18 -14.73 10.08
N ARG A 113 20.21 -14.41 9.22
CA ARG A 113 20.08 -14.90 7.83
C ARG A 113 20.61 -13.93 6.77
N GLY A 114 21.31 -12.89 7.18
CA GLY A 114 21.91 -11.90 6.28
C GLY A 114 20.90 -10.89 5.70
N LEU A 115 19.77 -10.70 6.35
CA LEU A 115 18.80 -9.66 5.99
C LEU A 115 19.04 -8.43 6.85
N GLU A 116 19.07 -7.25 6.23
CA GLU A 116 19.18 -5.97 6.93
C GLU A 116 18.08 -5.00 6.50
N PRO A 117 17.70 -4.04 7.37
CA PRO A 117 16.80 -2.98 6.98
C PRO A 117 17.37 -2.18 5.81
N ALA A 118 16.58 -1.98 4.77
CA ALA A 118 16.97 -1.26 3.57
C ALA A 118 16.16 0.02 3.38
N GLY A 119 16.85 1.12 3.12
CA GLY A 119 16.23 2.44 2.95
C GLY A 119 15.64 2.97 4.26
N THR A 120 14.69 3.88 4.14
CA THR A 120 14.04 4.54 5.28
C THR A 120 12.76 3.81 5.74
N GLY A 121 12.32 2.78 5.02
CA GLY A 121 11.08 2.06 5.29
C GLY A 121 9.83 2.76 4.75
N TRP A 122 8.68 2.29 5.21
CA TRP A 122 7.36 2.83 4.85
C TRP A 122 6.71 3.53 6.03
N ALA A 123 6.32 4.79 5.85
CA ALA A 123 5.46 5.51 6.79
C ALA A 123 4.03 4.94 6.67
N ARG A 124 3.54 4.37 7.75
CA ARG A 124 2.18 3.85 7.86
C ARG A 124 1.29 4.91 8.47
N PHE A 125 0.23 5.25 7.77
CA PHE A 125 -0.71 6.28 8.15
C PHE A 125 -2.01 5.70 8.67
N PHE A 126 -2.55 6.33 9.70
CA PHE A 126 -3.84 6.02 10.30
C PHE A 126 -4.75 7.24 10.29
N ARG A 127 -6.03 7.03 10.06
CA ARG A 127 -7.08 8.04 10.20
C ARG A 127 -8.35 7.41 10.74
N SER A 128 -8.81 7.88 11.89
CA SER A 128 -10.12 7.50 12.42
C SER A 128 -11.25 8.16 11.61
N SER A 129 -12.40 7.52 11.48
CA SER A 129 -13.61 8.10 10.93
C SER A 129 -14.11 9.32 11.70
N ARG A 130 -13.72 9.44 12.98
CA ARG A 130 -14.04 10.60 13.85
C ARG A 130 -13.18 11.83 13.55
N THR A 131 -12.11 11.68 12.76
CA THR A 131 -11.26 12.82 12.37
C THR A 131 -12.07 13.78 11.49
N ILE A 132 -12.12 15.05 11.89
CA ILE A 132 -12.82 16.08 11.12
C ILE A 132 -12.19 16.17 9.74
N ALA A 133 -13.02 16.14 8.70
CA ALA A 133 -12.56 16.31 7.33
C ALA A 133 -12.01 17.72 7.12
N SER A 134 -10.79 17.83 6.60
CA SER A 134 -10.30 19.09 6.06
C SER A 134 -10.85 19.30 4.64
N ASN A 135 -11.02 20.55 4.25
CA ASN A 135 -11.38 20.83 2.87
C ASN A 135 -10.16 20.61 1.95
N PRO A 136 -10.33 19.93 0.81
CA PRO A 136 -9.26 19.81 -0.16
C PRO A 136 -8.90 21.19 -0.73
N ALA A 137 -7.63 21.36 -1.08
CA ALA A 137 -7.25 22.54 -1.87
C ALA A 137 -8.01 22.52 -3.21
N PRO A 138 -8.43 23.68 -3.72
CA PRO A 138 -9.10 23.78 -5.00
C PRO A 138 -8.25 23.14 -6.12
N THR A 139 -8.90 22.41 -7.00
CA THR A 139 -8.28 21.83 -8.19
C THR A 139 -9.26 21.94 -9.36
N ASN A 140 -8.73 22.03 -10.57
CA ASN A 140 -9.50 21.95 -11.81
C ASN A 140 -9.66 20.52 -12.33
N LEU A 141 -9.25 19.52 -11.55
CA LEU A 141 -9.36 18.12 -11.92
C LEU A 141 -10.71 17.55 -11.43
N GLU A 142 -11.39 16.83 -12.29
CA GLU A 142 -12.63 16.15 -11.95
C GLU A 142 -12.34 14.72 -11.45
N VAL A 143 -12.66 14.43 -10.18
CA VAL A 143 -12.50 13.10 -9.61
C VAL A 143 -13.79 12.29 -9.78
N ARG A 144 -13.70 11.17 -10.50
CA ARG A 144 -14.80 10.23 -10.71
C ARG A 144 -14.45 8.86 -10.13
N GLU A 145 -15.43 8.20 -9.54
CA GLU A 145 -15.37 6.76 -9.29
C GLU A 145 -15.55 6.04 -10.62
N VAL A 146 -14.73 5.04 -10.90
CA VAL A 146 -14.81 4.26 -12.13
C VAL A 146 -15.70 3.03 -11.94
N THR A 147 -16.40 2.65 -12.98
CA THR A 147 -17.22 1.43 -13.05
C THR A 147 -16.45 0.32 -13.76
N ALA A 148 -17.04 -0.86 -13.88
CA ALA A 148 -16.45 -1.96 -14.65
C ALA A 148 -16.17 -1.55 -16.11
N GLU A 149 -17.07 -0.75 -16.72
CA GLU A 149 -16.95 -0.27 -18.10
C GLU A 149 -15.82 0.77 -18.27
N THR A 150 -15.52 1.55 -17.21
CA THR A 150 -14.49 2.60 -17.23
C THR A 150 -13.20 2.21 -16.51
N GLY A 151 -13.10 0.97 -16.02
CA GLY A 151 -11.92 0.44 -15.33
C GLY A 151 -10.61 0.56 -16.11
N ALA A 152 -10.69 0.60 -17.47
CA ALA A 152 -9.54 0.79 -18.33
C ALA A 152 -8.78 2.11 -18.10
N ASP A 153 -9.48 3.17 -17.68
CA ASP A 153 -8.86 4.47 -17.36
C ASP A 153 -8.00 4.39 -16.10
N PHE A 154 -8.47 3.65 -15.09
CA PHE A 154 -7.69 3.38 -13.89
C PHE A 154 -6.42 2.60 -14.20
N GLY A 155 -6.54 1.48 -14.93
CA GLY A 155 -5.39 0.67 -15.33
C GLY A 155 -4.39 1.44 -16.20
N ALA A 156 -4.87 2.33 -17.07
CA ALA A 156 -4.01 3.19 -17.88
C ALA A 156 -3.25 4.20 -17.00
N ALA A 157 -3.92 4.84 -16.06
CA ALA A 157 -3.33 5.84 -15.18
C ALA A 157 -2.26 5.23 -14.26
N ILE A 158 -2.52 4.06 -13.65
CA ILE A 158 -1.54 3.39 -12.79
C ILE A 158 -0.31 2.94 -13.59
N ALA A 159 -0.52 2.30 -14.74
CA ALA A 159 0.58 1.83 -15.59
C ALA A 159 1.46 2.98 -16.08
N ALA A 160 0.86 4.08 -16.55
CA ALA A 160 1.59 5.25 -17.01
C ALA A 160 2.30 6.02 -15.88
N GLY A 161 1.64 6.15 -14.71
CA GLY A 161 2.18 6.89 -13.56
C GLY A 161 3.44 6.26 -12.95
N PHE A 162 3.57 4.92 -13.03
CA PHE A 162 4.72 4.15 -12.55
C PHE A 162 5.62 3.61 -13.67
N SER A 163 5.28 3.86 -14.93
CA SER A 163 5.99 3.28 -16.07
C SER A 163 6.01 1.75 -16.06
N PHE A 164 4.90 1.15 -15.66
CA PHE A 164 4.74 -0.31 -15.65
C PHE A 164 4.47 -0.87 -17.05
N PRO A 165 4.75 -2.16 -17.28
CA PRO A 165 4.46 -2.81 -18.56
C PRO A 165 2.94 -2.86 -18.84
N PRO A 166 2.53 -3.00 -20.11
CA PRO A 166 1.11 -2.99 -20.52
C PRO A 166 0.23 -4.04 -19.81
N SER A 167 0.78 -5.17 -19.41
CA SER A 167 0.07 -6.20 -18.64
C SER A 167 -0.51 -5.67 -17.34
N VAL A 168 0.18 -4.75 -16.66
CA VAL A 168 -0.29 -4.10 -15.43
C VAL A 168 -1.57 -3.29 -15.69
N ARG A 169 -1.71 -2.66 -16.86
CA ARG A 169 -2.94 -1.96 -17.24
C ARG A 169 -4.14 -2.88 -17.16
N THR A 170 -4.08 -4.03 -17.82
CA THR A 170 -5.15 -5.02 -17.84
C THR A 170 -5.43 -5.60 -16.45
N TRP A 171 -4.37 -5.90 -15.71
CA TRP A 171 -4.47 -6.38 -14.34
C TRP A 171 -5.23 -5.41 -13.44
N PHE A 172 -4.78 -4.17 -13.34
CA PHE A 172 -5.39 -3.19 -12.45
C PHE A 172 -6.79 -2.74 -12.91
N SER A 173 -7.08 -2.79 -14.20
CA SER A 173 -8.44 -2.57 -14.70
C SER A 173 -9.44 -3.62 -14.17
N ALA A 174 -8.99 -4.84 -13.92
CA ALA A 174 -9.82 -5.92 -13.42
C ALA A 174 -10.24 -5.76 -11.95
N LEU A 175 -9.71 -4.78 -11.24
CA LEU A 175 -10.18 -4.41 -9.90
C LEU A 175 -11.54 -3.68 -9.93
N ALA A 176 -11.91 -3.09 -11.07
CA ALA A 176 -13.17 -2.36 -11.21
C ALA A 176 -14.38 -3.30 -11.05
N GLY A 177 -15.29 -2.94 -10.14
CA GLY A 177 -16.47 -3.74 -9.84
C GLY A 177 -16.24 -4.94 -8.90
N ARG A 178 -15.00 -5.20 -8.46
CA ARG A 178 -14.73 -6.24 -7.46
C ARG A 178 -15.27 -5.84 -6.08
N PRO A 179 -15.79 -6.78 -5.29
CA PRO A 179 -16.20 -6.52 -3.91
C PRO A 179 -15.05 -5.91 -3.08
N GLY A 180 -15.39 -4.93 -2.25
CA GLY A 180 -14.42 -4.21 -1.42
C GLY A 180 -13.66 -3.11 -2.15
N TRP A 181 -13.55 -3.11 -3.48
CA TRP A 181 -12.81 -2.12 -4.24
C TRP A 181 -13.68 -0.96 -4.72
N ARG A 182 -13.14 0.25 -4.56
CA ARG A 182 -13.59 1.48 -5.22
C ARG A 182 -12.38 2.14 -5.87
N LEU A 183 -12.46 2.34 -7.17
CA LEU A 183 -11.37 2.93 -7.96
C LEU A 183 -11.76 4.35 -8.36
N TYR A 184 -10.78 5.24 -8.38
CA TYR A 184 -11.00 6.63 -8.71
C TYR A 184 -9.98 7.12 -9.71
N VAL A 185 -10.43 7.93 -10.66
CA VAL A 185 -9.57 8.63 -11.63
C VAL A 185 -9.86 10.12 -11.54
N ALA A 186 -8.80 10.90 -11.49
CA ALA A 186 -8.85 12.35 -11.65
C ALA A 186 -8.60 12.69 -13.11
N TYR A 187 -9.53 13.43 -13.72
CA TYR A 187 -9.48 13.82 -15.13
C TYR A 187 -9.10 15.30 -15.28
N ALA A 188 -8.24 15.58 -16.24
CA ALA A 188 -7.96 16.93 -16.74
C ALA A 188 -8.55 17.02 -18.15
N ASP A 189 -9.54 17.85 -18.36
CA ASP A 189 -10.20 18.04 -19.65
C ASP A 189 -10.59 16.69 -20.32
N GLY A 190 -11.17 15.78 -19.53
CA GLY A 190 -11.59 14.46 -19.98
C GLY A 190 -10.47 13.42 -20.13
N THR A 191 -9.20 13.78 -19.89
CA THR A 191 -8.06 12.88 -19.98
C THR A 191 -7.65 12.37 -18.59
N PRO A 192 -7.45 11.04 -18.37
CA PRO A 192 -6.96 10.51 -17.11
C PRO A 192 -5.61 11.12 -16.73
N ALA A 193 -5.54 11.76 -15.57
CA ALA A 193 -4.38 12.48 -15.05
C ALA A 193 -3.76 11.82 -13.81
N ALA A 194 -4.58 11.20 -12.97
CA ALA A 194 -4.15 10.51 -11.77
C ALA A 194 -5.19 9.46 -11.38
N CYS A 195 -4.78 8.51 -10.55
CA CYS A 195 -5.67 7.49 -9.99
C CYS A 195 -5.36 7.20 -8.52
N GLY A 196 -6.29 6.53 -7.85
CA GLY A 196 -6.12 6.00 -6.51
C GLY A 196 -7.24 5.02 -6.18
N ALA A 197 -6.96 4.02 -5.37
CA ALA A 197 -7.93 3.01 -4.96
C ALA A 197 -8.25 3.11 -3.46
N LEU A 198 -9.46 2.66 -3.12
CA LEU A 198 -9.91 2.38 -1.77
C LEU A 198 -10.33 0.91 -1.74
N TYR A 199 -9.77 0.15 -0.81
CA TYR A 199 -10.25 -1.18 -0.45
C TYR A 199 -10.93 -1.09 0.92
N LEU A 200 -12.15 -1.58 1.03
CA LEU A 200 -12.95 -1.61 2.26
C LEU A 200 -13.22 -3.06 2.68
N ASP A 201 -12.75 -3.40 3.85
CA ASP A 201 -13.23 -4.57 4.58
C ASP A 201 -14.51 -4.17 5.33
N ILE A 202 -15.65 -4.57 4.78
CA ILE A 202 -16.98 -4.20 5.31
C ILE A 202 -17.22 -4.84 6.67
N GLU A 203 -16.64 -6.02 6.93
CA GLU A 203 -16.85 -6.76 8.19
C GLU A 203 -16.17 -6.05 9.35
N THR A 204 -14.95 -5.58 9.16
CA THR A 204 -14.18 -4.88 10.19
C THR A 204 -14.38 -3.37 10.17
N GLY A 205 -14.89 -2.82 9.07
CA GLY A 205 -15.01 -1.38 8.86
C GLY A 205 -13.67 -0.68 8.61
N TRP A 206 -12.59 -1.43 8.33
CA TRP A 206 -11.31 -0.83 7.99
C TRP A 206 -11.14 -0.65 6.47
N GLY A 207 -10.52 0.47 6.09
CA GLY A 207 -10.20 0.73 4.70
C GLY A 207 -8.71 0.99 4.47
N TRP A 208 -8.22 0.58 3.31
CA TRP A 208 -6.87 0.85 2.83
C TRP A 208 -6.91 1.75 1.60
N LEU A 209 -6.16 2.86 1.62
CA LEU A 209 -5.94 3.74 0.47
C LEU A 209 -4.60 3.38 -0.17
N GLY A 210 -4.64 3.01 -1.44
CA GLY A 210 -3.45 2.65 -2.20
C GLY A 210 -3.61 2.85 -3.69
N CYS A 211 -2.66 2.32 -4.46
CA CYS A 211 -2.61 2.44 -5.92
C CYS A 211 -2.63 3.91 -6.40
N ASP A 212 -1.99 4.80 -5.64
CA ASP A 212 -1.93 6.22 -5.97
C ASP A 212 -0.88 6.49 -7.05
N ALA A 213 -1.30 6.96 -8.21
CA ALA A 213 -0.40 7.40 -9.28
C ALA A 213 -0.85 8.74 -9.84
N THR A 214 0.11 9.60 -10.19
CA THR A 214 -0.13 10.85 -10.92
C THR A 214 0.83 10.93 -12.10
N LEU A 215 0.29 11.07 -13.29
CA LEU A 215 1.08 11.20 -14.51
C LEU A 215 2.00 12.44 -14.41
N PRO A 216 3.25 12.37 -14.88
CA PRO A 216 4.23 13.45 -14.72
C PRO A 216 3.72 14.83 -15.14
N ALA A 217 3.00 14.93 -16.26
CA ALA A 217 2.46 16.19 -16.80
C ALA A 217 1.38 16.84 -15.91
N TYR A 218 0.81 16.09 -14.96
CA TYR A 218 -0.30 16.54 -14.10
C TYR A 218 0.09 16.64 -12.62
N ARG A 219 1.38 16.46 -12.29
CA ARG A 219 1.89 16.62 -10.93
C ARG A 219 1.73 18.05 -10.44
N LEU A 220 1.67 18.24 -9.11
CA LEU A 220 1.53 19.53 -8.43
C LEU A 220 0.23 20.29 -8.75
N ARG A 221 -0.79 19.60 -9.29
CA ARG A 221 -2.12 20.17 -9.60
C ARG A 221 -3.20 19.77 -8.57
N GLY A 222 -2.81 19.21 -7.43
CA GLY A 222 -3.77 18.81 -6.39
C GLY A 222 -4.46 17.46 -6.61
N ALA A 223 -4.11 16.69 -7.64
CA ALA A 223 -4.75 15.42 -7.99
C ALA A 223 -4.78 14.43 -6.81
N GLN A 224 -3.63 14.14 -6.20
CA GLN A 224 -3.56 13.19 -5.09
C GLN A 224 -4.38 13.66 -3.88
N THR A 225 -4.33 14.97 -3.56
CA THR A 225 -5.13 15.54 -2.47
C THR A 225 -6.62 15.32 -2.73
N ALA A 226 -7.11 15.64 -3.94
CA ALA A 226 -8.52 15.45 -4.30
C ALA A 226 -8.93 13.98 -4.23
N LEU A 227 -8.09 13.07 -4.72
CA LEU A 227 -8.32 11.62 -4.65
C LEU A 227 -8.35 11.10 -3.19
N ILE A 228 -7.47 11.57 -2.32
CA ILE A 228 -7.49 11.19 -0.90
C ILE A 228 -8.80 11.66 -0.25
N HIS A 229 -9.18 12.92 -0.43
CA HIS A 229 -10.40 13.47 0.17
C HIS A 229 -11.66 12.76 -0.34
N ARG A 230 -11.75 12.47 -1.63
CA ARG A 230 -12.87 11.71 -2.20
C ARG A 230 -12.98 10.33 -1.57
N ARG A 231 -11.89 9.58 -1.50
CA ARG A 231 -11.86 8.23 -0.90
C ARG A 231 -12.21 8.24 0.58
N VAL A 232 -11.74 9.25 1.33
CA VAL A 232 -12.09 9.43 2.74
C VAL A 232 -13.58 9.69 2.91
N ALA A 233 -14.17 10.54 2.07
CA ALA A 233 -15.60 10.85 2.13
C ALA A 233 -16.46 9.61 1.80
N ASP A 234 -16.10 8.89 0.74
CA ASP A 234 -16.84 7.71 0.30
C ASP A 234 -16.69 6.53 1.28
N ALA A 235 -15.51 6.37 1.92
CA ALA A 235 -15.31 5.41 2.99
C ALA A 235 -16.17 5.73 4.22
N ALA A 236 -16.23 7.00 4.62
CA ALA A 236 -17.08 7.43 5.73
C ALA A 236 -18.57 7.19 5.42
N ALA A 237 -19.01 7.51 4.20
CA ALA A 237 -20.39 7.26 3.75
C ALA A 237 -20.72 5.75 3.72
N ALA A 238 -19.73 4.89 3.50
CA ALA A 238 -19.87 3.43 3.55
C ALA A 238 -19.76 2.87 4.98
N GLY A 239 -19.60 3.71 6.02
CA GLY A 239 -19.54 3.28 7.42
C GLY A 239 -18.17 2.83 7.90
N ALA A 240 -17.10 3.16 7.18
CA ALA A 240 -15.74 2.84 7.63
C ALA A 240 -15.45 3.46 8.99
N VAL A 241 -14.81 2.71 9.90
CA VAL A 241 -14.42 3.17 11.23
C VAL A 241 -13.01 3.75 11.26
N ALA A 242 -12.14 3.25 10.37
CA ALA A 242 -10.76 3.72 10.25
C ALA A 242 -10.19 3.47 8.85
N LEU A 243 -9.18 4.24 8.51
CA LEU A 243 -8.47 4.17 7.24
C LEU A 243 -6.97 4.08 7.48
N THR A 244 -6.29 3.33 6.62
CA THR A 244 -4.84 3.27 6.56
C THR A 244 -4.31 3.53 5.15
N ALA A 245 -3.09 4.02 5.08
CA ALA A 245 -2.34 4.23 3.85
C ALA A 245 -0.84 4.09 4.12
N GLU A 246 -0.03 4.04 3.06
CA GLU A 246 1.42 4.09 3.19
C GLU A 246 2.08 5.01 2.17
N THR A 247 3.22 5.54 2.55
CA THR A 247 4.15 6.23 1.65
C THR A 247 5.59 5.86 2.01
N GLY A 248 6.53 6.08 1.12
CA GLY A 248 7.94 6.03 1.52
C GLY A 248 8.18 6.96 2.71
N GLN A 249 8.89 6.49 3.73
CA GLN A 249 9.30 7.32 4.86
C GLN A 249 10.35 8.34 4.38
N PRO A 250 10.12 9.65 4.50
CA PRO A 250 11.14 10.65 4.22
C PRO A 250 12.35 10.48 5.14
N ALA A 251 13.54 10.82 4.65
CA ALA A 251 14.72 10.94 5.51
C ALA A 251 14.48 12.02 6.58
N PRO A 252 15.10 11.90 7.77
CA PRO A 252 14.95 12.89 8.82
C PRO A 252 15.21 14.32 8.32
N GLY A 253 14.29 15.25 8.58
CA GLY A 253 14.34 16.63 8.11
C GLY A 253 13.89 16.84 6.65
N GLN A 254 13.49 15.78 5.93
CA GLN A 254 12.98 15.88 4.56
C GLN A 254 11.46 15.70 4.46
N GLU A 255 10.76 15.68 5.57
CA GLU A 255 9.31 15.44 5.64
C GLU A 255 8.52 16.46 4.81
N LEU A 256 8.94 17.73 4.82
CA LEU A 256 8.30 18.80 4.06
C LEU A 256 8.49 18.67 2.53
N ASN A 257 9.53 17.96 2.10
CA ASN A 257 9.85 17.76 0.70
C ASN A 257 9.13 16.53 0.11
N SER A 258 8.49 15.71 0.94
CA SER A 258 7.73 14.54 0.48
C SER A 258 6.27 14.89 0.26
N HIS A 259 5.90 15.16 -0.98
CA HIS A 259 4.53 15.58 -1.32
C HIS A 259 3.47 14.57 -0.88
N SER A 260 3.66 13.28 -1.15
CA SER A 260 2.71 12.24 -0.78
C SER A 260 2.55 12.14 0.74
N TYR A 261 3.66 12.16 1.48
CA TYR A 261 3.66 12.17 2.94
C TYR A 261 2.87 13.36 3.50
N GLN A 262 3.11 14.57 2.98
CA GLN A 262 2.41 15.78 3.39
C GLN A 262 0.93 15.78 3.02
N ASN A 263 0.56 15.21 1.88
CA ASN A 263 -0.83 15.15 1.45
C ASN A 263 -1.68 14.28 2.39
N TYR A 264 -1.16 13.16 2.88
CA TYR A 264 -1.85 12.36 3.89
C TYR A 264 -1.99 13.10 5.22
N HIS A 265 -0.93 13.78 5.69
CA HIS A 265 -1.04 14.61 6.89
C HIS A 265 -2.10 15.71 6.76
N ARG A 266 -2.13 16.43 5.64
CA ARG A 266 -3.14 17.49 5.38
C ARG A 266 -4.56 16.93 5.32
N ALA A 267 -4.72 15.69 4.89
CA ALA A 267 -6.00 14.98 4.87
C ALA A 267 -6.40 14.39 6.24
N GLY A 268 -5.67 14.72 7.31
CA GLY A 268 -5.98 14.30 8.67
C GLY A 268 -5.50 12.90 9.05
N PHE A 269 -4.60 12.32 8.27
CA PHE A 269 -3.90 11.10 8.67
C PHE A 269 -2.74 11.42 9.59
N VAL A 270 -2.50 10.57 10.57
CA VAL A 270 -1.32 10.60 11.43
C VAL A 270 -0.40 9.44 11.09
N ARG A 271 0.92 9.65 11.16
CA ARG A 271 1.87 8.54 11.02
C ARG A 271 1.79 7.66 12.28
N ALA A 272 1.28 6.45 12.13
CA ALA A 272 1.14 5.48 13.21
C ALA A 272 2.48 4.82 13.56
N TYR A 273 3.26 4.43 12.55
CA TYR A 273 4.60 3.84 12.69
C TYR A 273 5.38 3.90 11.39
N VAL A 274 6.64 3.49 11.44
CA VAL A 274 7.47 3.22 10.27
C VAL A 274 7.70 1.71 10.19
N ARG A 275 7.43 1.12 9.02
CA ARG A 275 7.60 -0.30 8.74
C ARG A 275 8.89 -0.52 7.94
N PRO A 276 9.95 -1.10 8.53
CA PRO A 276 11.18 -1.40 7.81
C PRO A 276 10.99 -2.53 6.80
N ASN A 277 11.74 -2.45 5.70
CA ASN A 277 11.89 -3.53 4.72
C ASN A 277 13.23 -4.20 4.96
N PHE A 278 13.22 -5.49 5.28
CA PHE A 278 14.43 -6.29 5.38
C PHE A 278 14.76 -6.91 4.03
N ARG A 279 15.99 -6.78 3.57
CA ARG A 279 16.49 -7.31 2.30
C ARG A 279 17.83 -7.99 2.49
N ARG A 280 18.18 -8.89 1.58
CA ARG A 280 19.54 -9.44 1.55
C ARG A 280 20.55 -8.35 1.24
N VAL A 281 21.63 -8.34 2.03
CA VAL A 281 22.82 -7.55 1.71
C VAL A 281 23.51 -8.23 0.53
N LEU A 282 23.45 -7.61 -0.64
CA LEU A 282 24.26 -8.05 -1.77
C LEU A 282 25.72 -7.73 -1.43
N LYS A 283 26.52 -8.76 -1.17
CA LYS A 283 27.97 -8.59 -1.13
C LYS A 283 28.40 -8.22 -2.54
N GLY A 284 28.86 -6.98 -2.72
CA GLY A 284 29.45 -6.49 -3.95
C GLY A 284 30.69 -7.27 -4.38
#